data_bfbd546d94014e4db59466d80bbaa87c
#
_entry.id   bfbd546d94014e4db59466d80bbaa87c
#
_cell.length_a   1.000
_cell.length_b   1.000
_cell.length_c   1.000
_cell.angle_alpha   90.00
_cell.angle_beta   90.00
_cell.angle_gamma   90.00
#
_symmetry.space_group_name_H-M   'P 1'
#
loop_
_entity.id
_entity.type
_entity.pdbx_description
1 polymer ?
#
loop_
_entity_poly.entity_id
_entity_poly.type
_entity_poly.pdbx_seq_one_letter_code
_entity_poly.pdbx_strand_id
1 'polypeptide(L)'
;TKSITVDHDSKGEASVTLSAEWHSGFSSQWTPASLSVSGKVTLPTIPRASSLAVPALTLGSSATLDVTKADSSYTHKITYAWGTHSGTVAERTGATSIAWTPPLELANDIPNAATGVGTLTITTYSGDTALGSQSYSFTASVPASAAPVATVALSDAAGYADTYGAYVQTKSRLKAVTTASGKYGATVKGYTLAISGLTATGATATTGVLPESGTVAYVVTVTDSRGLATVLRGTITVLPYAAPG
;
A
#
# COMPACT_ATOMS: atom_id res chain seq x y z
N THR A 1 48.58 27.86 -11.25
CA THR A 1 47.80 27.09 -10.24
C THR A 1 47.08 25.98 -10.97
N LYS A 2 47.33 24.70 -10.62
CA LYS A 2 46.52 23.57 -11.10
C LYS A 2 45.44 23.31 -10.07
N SER A 3 44.18 23.24 -10.51
CA SER A 3 43.05 22.80 -9.70
C SER A 3 42.79 21.30 -9.91
N ILE A 4 42.49 20.60 -8.86
CA ILE A 4 42.10 19.19 -8.88
C ILE A 4 40.64 19.13 -8.33
N THR A 5 39.73 18.55 -9.11
CA THR A 5 38.39 18.24 -8.63
C THR A 5 38.40 16.85 -7.99
N VAL A 6 37.84 16.74 -6.82
CA VAL A 6 37.75 15.48 -6.08
C VAL A 6 36.29 15.24 -5.70
N ASP A 7 35.76 14.08 -6.09
CA ASP A 7 34.42 13.67 -5.72
C ASP A 7 34.40 13.06 -4.31
N HIS A 8 33.43 13.45 -3.50
CA HIS A 8 33.16 12.84 -2.22
C HIS A 8 32.30 11.59 -2.40
N ASP A 9 32.51 10.58 -1.61
CA ASP A 9 31.75 9.34 -1.61
C ASP A 9 30.31 9.54 -1.10
N SER A 10 29.54 8.45 -0.98
CA SER A 10 28.16 8.46 -0.49
C SER A 10 28.02 8.91 0.96
N LYS A 11 29.12 8.88 1.75
CA LYS A 11 29.19 9.38 3.13
C LYS A 11 29.65 10.83 3.19
N GLY A 12 30.04 11.42 2.05
CA GLY A 12 30.61 12.75 1.98
C GLY A 12 32.10 12.80 2.35
N GLU A 13 32.80 11.69 2.34
CA GLU A 13 34.22 11.60 2.63
C GLU A 13 35.04 11.62 1.33
N ALA A 14 36.19 12.28 1.36
CA ALA A 14 37.15 12.23 0.27
C ALA A 14 38.58 12.38 0.79
N SER A 15 39.51 11.79 0.04
CA SER A 15 40.93 11.97 0.27
C SER A 15 41.69 12.00 -1.04
N VAL A 16 42.78 12.75 -1.07
CA VAL A 16 43.69 12.86 -2.22
C VAL A 16 45.06 12.43 -1.79
N THR A 17 45.68 11.57 -2.57
CA THR A 17 47.12 11.27 -2.44
C THR A 17 47.90 12.16 -3.39
N LEU A 18 48.72 13.00 -2.85
CA LEU A 18 49.65 13.82 -3.63
C LEU A 18 51.01 13.13 -3.67
N SER A 19 51.55 12.94 -4.84
CA SER A 19 52.89 12.41 -5.02
C SER A 19 53.71 13.38 -5.83
N ALA A 20 54.97 13.56 -5.45
CA ALA A 20 55.96 14.30 -6.21
C ALA A 20 57.14 13.40 -6.46
N GLU A 21 57.63 13.39 -7.69
CA GLU A 21 58.80 12.64 -8.09
C GLU A 21 59.82 13.62 -8.67
N TRP A 22 61.03 13.54 -8.15
CA TRP A 22 62.16 14.30 -8.65
C TRP A 22 63.09 13.36 -9.41
N HIS A 23 63.46 13.74 -10.60
CA HIS A 23 64.44 13.02 -11.42
C HIS A 23 65.68 13.86 -11.54
N SER A 24 66.84 13.29 -11.23
CA SER A 24 68.11 13.97 -11.52
C SER A 24 68.31 13.96 -13.02
N GLY A 25 68.63 15.11 -13.60
CA GLY A 25 69.01 15.18 -15.04
C GLY A 25 70.31 14.47 -15.37
N PHE A 26 71.00 13.89 -14.40
CA PHE A 26 72.30 13.23 -14.55
C PHE A 26 72.16 11.77 -14.13
N SER A 27 71.60 10.98 -15.00
CA SER A 27 71.12 9.62 -14.68
C SER A 27 72.19 8.57 -14.38
N SER A 28 73.48 8.82 -14.56
CA SER A 28 74.50 7.81 -14.38
C SER A 28 75.47 8.03 -13.21
N GLN A 29 75.40 9.16 -12.55
CA GLN A 29 76.40 9.52 -11.53
C GLN A 29 75.79 9.86 -10.11
N TRP A 30 74.46 9.86 -9.98
CA TRP A 30 73.83 10.17 -8.72
C TRP A 30 72.87 9.07 -8.28
N THR A 31 72.99 8.64 -7.04
CA THR A 31 72.10 7.63 -6.43
C THR A 31 71.42 8.26 -5.21
N PRO A 32 70.08 8.30 -5.14
CA PRO A 32 69.14 7.74 -6.10
C PRO A 32 68.98 8.62 -7.35
N ALA A 33 68.72 8.00 -8.53
CA ALA A 33 68.44 8.69 -9.78
C ALA A 33 67.07 9.40 -9.75
N SER A 34 66.18 8.99 -8.85
CA SER A 34 64.89 9.61 -8.58
C SER A 34 64.57 9.54 -7.09
N LEU A 35 63.84 10.54 -6.61
CA LEU A 35 63.26 10.57 -5.26
C LEU A 35 61.76 10.81 -5.38
N SER A 36 60.97 9.93 -4.78
CA SER A 36 59.51 10.11 -4.70
C SER A 36 59.09 10.37 -3.24
N VAL A 37 58.18 11.29 -3.09
CA VAL A 37 57.50 11.55 -1.84
C VAL A 37 55.99 11.57 -2.08
N SER A 38 55.23 10.95 -1.22
CA SER A 38 53.75 10.97 -1.28
C SER A 38 53.17 11.31 0.08
N GLY A 39 52.07 12.05 0.04
CA GLY A 39 51.27 12.38 1.25
C GLY A 39 49.78 12.28 0.94
N LYS A 40 49.02 11.71 1.90
CA LYS A 40 47.56 11.64 1.81
C LYS A 40 46.98 12.84 2.54
N VAL A 41 46.08 13.58 1.87
CA VAL A 41 45.28 14.67 2.46
C VAL A 41 43.84 14.21 2.52
N THR A 42 43.25 14.21 3.73
CA THR A 42 41.81 14.00 3.90
C THR A 42 41.11 15.35 3.77
N LEU A 43 40.10 15.41 2.93
CA LEU A 43 39.30 16.62 2.74
C LEU A 43 38.22 16.72 3.82
N PRO A 44 37.68 17.92 4.11
CA PRO A 44 36.54 18.06 5.00
C PRO A 44 35.34 17.26 4.50
N THR A 45 34.64 16.57 5.40
CA THR A 45 33.45 15.79 5.07
C THR A 45 32.31 16.72 4.64
N ILE A 46 31.70 16.43 3.51
CA ILE A 46 30.47 17.12 3.07
C ILE A 46 29.26 16.36 3.66
N PRO A 47 28.49 16.97 4.56
CA PRO A 47 27.31 16.30 5.14
C PRO A 47 26.33 15.85 4.05
N ARG A 48 25.91 14.58 4.12
CA ARG A 48 24.94 13.98 3.20
C ARG A 48 23.62 13.75 3.91
N ALA A 49 22.50 14.15 3.27
CA ALA A 49 21.18 13.82 3.78
C ALA A 49 20.96 12.29 3.74
N SER A 50 20.28 11.78 4.76
CA SER A 50 19.91 10.37 4.85
C SER A 50 18.85 10.00 3.81
N SER A 51 18.82 8.73 3.41
CA SER A 51 17.84 8.18 2.47
C SER A 51 16.79 7.34 3.19
N LEU A 52 15.63 7.15 2.55
CA LEU A 52 14.51 6.39 3.04
C LEU A 52 14.17 5.28 2.06
N ALA A 53 14.10 4.04 2.54
CA ALA A 53 13.51 2.94 1.79
C ALA A 53 12.03 2.79 2.18
N VAL A 54 11.16 2.81 1.18
CA VAL A 54 9.71 2.77 1.38
C VAL A 54 9.18 1.47 0.79
N PRO A 55 8.60 0.56 1.62
CA PRO A 55 7.98 -0.66 1.13
C PRO A 55 6.61 -0.39 0.49
N ALA A 56 5.99 -1.42 -0.07
CA ALA A 56 4.58 -1.37 -0.42
C ALA A 56 3.74 -1.20 0.86
N LEU A 57 2.79 -0.25 0.84
CA LEU A 57 1.98 0.10 2.00
C LEU A 57 0.52 -0.34 1.82
N THR A 58 -0.14 -0.59 2.95
CA THR A 58 -1.58 -0.78 3.02
C THR A 58 -2.15 0.18 4.06
N LEU A 59 -3.17 0.95 3.70
CA LEU A 59 -3.81 1.89 4.62
C LEU A 59 -4.34 1.15 5.86
N GLY A 60 -4.10 1.70 7.03
CA GLY A 60 -4.50 1.10 8.31
C GLY A 60 -3.64 -0.09 8.77
N SER A 61 -2.58 -0.46 8.03
CA SER A 61 -1.67 -1.54 8.40
C SER A 61 -0.26 -1.00 8.66
N SER A 62 0.41 -1.51 9.69
CA SER A 62 1.77 -1.09 10.01
C SER A 62 2.77 -1.64 9.00
N ALA A 63 3.72 -0.81 8.60
CA ALA A 63 4.88 -1.16 7.79
C ALA A 63 6.13 -0.49 8.36
N THR A 64 7.30 -1.01 8.04
CA THR A 64 8.58 -0.47 8.48
C THR A 64 9.21 0.35 7.38
N LEU A 65 9.61 1.57 7.72
CA LEU A 65 10.41 2.46 6.89
C LEU A 65 11.86 2.36 7.34
N ASP A 66 12.78 2.06 6.43
CA ASP A 66 14.20 1.93 6.76
C ASP A 66 14.97 3.17 6.31
N VAL A 67 15.72 3.76 7.25
CA VAL A 67 16.55 4.95 7.06
C VAL A 67 18.01 4.55 6.95
N THR A 68 18.67 4.92 5.86
CA THR A 68 20.13 4.80 5.72
C THR A 68 20.76 6.15 6.03
N LYS A 69 21.62 6.19 7.07
CA LYS A 69 22.29 7.38 7.57
C LYS A 69 23.71 7.47 7.03
N ALA A 70 24.14 8.68 6.68
CA ALA A 70 25.54 8.96 6.37
C ALA A 70 26.39 9.06 7.66
N ASP A 71 25.79 9.47 8.78
CA ASP A 71 26.44 9.55 10.11
C ASP A 71 25.49 9.03 11.19
N SER A 72 26.04 8.30 12.17
CA SER A 72 25.27 7.68 13.25
C SER A 72 24.59 8.70 14.18
N SER A 73 25.14 9.89 14.31
CA SER A 73 24.61 10.99 15.13
C SER A 73 23.40 11.69 14.53
N TYR A 74 23.11 11.49 13.23
CA TYR A 74 22.01 12.19 12.56
C TYR A 74 20.65 11.74 13.08
N THR A 75 19.76 12.72 13.19
CA THR A 75 18.35 12.53 13.52
C THR A 75 17.47 12.94 12.33
N HIS A 76 16.25 12.42 12.29
CA HIS A 76 15.35 12.57 11.15
C HIS A 76 13.96 12.99 11.60
N LYS A 77 13.35 13.89 10.85
CA LYS A 77 11.91 14.12 10.83
C LYS A 77 11.36 13.53 9.54
N ILE A 78 10.31 12.72 9.63
CA ILE A 78 9.63 12.17 8.47
C ILE A 78 8.19 12.67 8.47
N THR A 79 7.76 13.22 7.35
CA THR A 79 6.39 13.69 7.12
C THR A 79 5.80 12.99 5.91
N TYR A 80 4.47 12.91 5.85
CA TYR A 80 3.76 12.43 4.66
C TYR A 80 2.82 13.50 4.09
N ALA A 81 2.55 13.40 2.79
CA ALA A 81 1.50 14.12 2.08
C ALA A 81 0.72 13.14 1.20
N TRP A 82 -0.62 13.27 1.20
CA TRP A 82 -1.55 12.44 0.43
C TRP A 82 -2.78 13.27 0.09
N GLY A 83 -2.97 13.60 -1.19
CA GLY A 83 -4.03 14.52 -1.60
C GLY A 83 -3.93 15.84 -0.84
N THR A 84 -4.97 16.17 -0.08
CA THR A 84 -5.00 17.35 0.79
C THR A 84 -4.53 17.06 2.23
N HIS A 85 -4.26 15.79 2.56
CA HIS A 85 -3.84 15.37 3.89
C HIS A 85 -2.32 15.39 4.03
N SER A 86 -1.84 15.77 5.20
CA SER A 86 -0.42 15.69 5.57
C SER A 86 -0.29 15.41 7.06
N GLY A 87 0.86 14.90 7.46
CA GLY A 87 1.13 14.64 8.87
C GLY A 87 2.57 14.22 9.12
N THR A 88 2.89 14.02 10.38
CA THR A 88 4.20 13.57 10.82
C THR A 88 4.18 12.07 11.08
N VAL A 89 5.17 11.38 10.50
CA VAL A 89 5.44 9.96 10.72
C VAL A 89 6.37 9.78 11.90
N ALA A 90 7.42 10.59 11.95
CA ALA A 90 8.41 10.56 13.04
C ALA A 90 8.98 11.97 13.30
N GLU A 91 9.09 12.34 14.57
CA GLU A 91 9.73 13.58 15.01
C GLU A 91 11.15 13.30 15.49
N ARG A 92 12.14 13.99 14.89
CA ARG A 92 13.55 14.09 15.35
C ARG A 92 14.11 12.80 15.97
N THR A 93 13.94 11.66 15.31
CA THR A 93 14.42 10.36 15.80
C THR A 93 15.78 9.98 15.20
N GLY A 94 16.62 9.33 15.98
CA GLY A 94 17.86 8.68 15.51
C GLY A 94 17.65 7.25 15.03
N ALA A 95 16.43 6.70 15.10
CA ALA A 95 16.15 5.32 14.69
C ALA A 95 16.35 5.14 13.18
N THR A 96 16.84 3.97 12.78
CA THR A 96 17.01 3.57 11.39
C THR A 96 15.88 2.69 10.87
N SER A 97 15.00 2.24 11.77
CA SER A 97 13.82 1.44 11.44
C SER A 97 12.62 2.09 12.13
N ILE A 98 11.64 2.55 11.36
CA ILE A 98 10.53 3.36 11.84
C ILE A 98 9.23 2.70 11.42
N ALA A 99 8.45 2.23 12.41
CA ALA A 99 7.12 1.70 12.14
C ALA A 99 6.15 2.85 11.82
N TRP A 100 5.39 2.71 10.74
CA TRP A 100 4.36 3.64 10.35
C TRP A 100 3.09 2.92 9.90
N THR A 101 1.97 3.40 10.39
CA THR A 101 0.64 2.95 9.96
C THR A 101 -0.02 4.10 9.21
N PRO A 102 -0.06 4.08 7.86
CA PRO A 102 -0.76 5.10 7.09
C PRO A 102 -2.24 5.14 7.50
N PRO A 103 -2.80 6.32 7.81
CA PRO A 103 -4.20 6.44 8.23
C PRO A 103 -5.17 5.81 7.22
N LEU A 104 -6.15 5.03 7.72
CA LEU A 104 -7.13 4.38 6.83
C LEU A 104 -8.09 5.41 6.21
N GLU A 105 -8.28 6.55 6.86
CA GLU A 105 -9.09 7.68 6.40
C GLU A 105 -8.62 8.29 5.08
N LEU A 106 -7.34 8.10 4.73
CA LEU A 106 -6.78 8.50 3.42
C LEU A 106 -7.51 7.83 2.24
N ALA A 107 -8.19 6.70 2.47
CA ALA A 107 -9.03 6.07 1.47
C ALA A 107 -10.19 6.97 1.00
N ASN A 108 -10.61 7.97 1.77
CA ASN A 108 -11.66 8.92 1.36
C ASN A 108 -11.26 9.73 0.12
N ASP A 109 -9.97 9.98 -0.11
CA ASP A 109 -9.48 10.74 -1.26
C ASP A 109 -9.45 9.90 -2.55
N ILE A 110 -9.58 8.57 -2.43
CA ILE A 110 -9.56 7.64 -3.57
C ILE A 110 -10.82 6.74 -3.61
N PRO A 111 -12.04 7.32 -3.66
CA PRO A 111 -13.29 6.55 -3.55
C PRO A 111 -13.53 5.58 -4.72
N ASN A 112 -12.82 5.74 -5.83
CA ASN A 112 -12.97 4.96 -7.05
C ASN A 112 -11.71 4.16 -7.43
N ALA A 113 -10.70 4.10 -6.54
CA ALA A 113 -9.45 3.39 -6.80
C ALA A 113 -9.05 2.53 -5.60
N ALA A 114 -8.54 1.33 -5.86
CA ALA A 114 -8.05 0.41 -4.84
C ALA A 114 -6.63 0.77 -4.34
N THR A 115 -5.94 1.67 -5.03
CA THR A 115 -4.60 2.15 -4.68
C THR A 115 -4.50 3.65 -4.91
N GLY A 116 -3.65 4.32 -4.13
CA GLY A 116 -3.32 5.72 -4.30
C GLY A 116 -1.84 5.98 -4.08
N VAL A 117 -1.41 7.20 -4.39
CA VAL A 117 -0.02 7.63 -4.32
C VAL A 117 0.11 8.82 -3.37
N GLY A 118 1.12 8.79 -2.53
CA GLY A 118 1.52 9.89 -1.64
C GLY A 118 3.02 10.14 -1.70
N THR A 119 3.48 11.08 -0.87
CA THR A 119 4.88 11.45 -0.75
C THR A 119 5.31 11.38 0.71
N LEU A 120 6.46 10.74 0.96
CA LEU A 120 7.17 10.81 2.24
C LEU A 120 8.37 11.74 2.07
N THR A 121 8.53 12.68 2.99
CA THR A 121 9.69 13.57 3.03
C THR A 121 10.48 13.32 4.30
N ILE A 122 11.76 12.96 4.15
CA ILE A 122 12.72 12.84 5.24
C ILE A 122 13.59 14.08 5.29
N THR A 123 13.64 14.75 6.44
CA THR A 123 14.57 15.84 6.73
C THR A 123 15.63 15.37 7.71
N THR A 124 16.90 15.50 7.33
CA THR A 124 18.05 15.08 8.14
C THR A 124 18.62 16.24 8.91
N TYR A 125 18.98 15.99 10.17
CA TYR A 125 19.56 16.98 11.07
C TYR A 125 20.87 16.48 11.69
N SER A 126 21.83 17.41 11.84
CA SER A 126 23.01 17.27 12.70
C SER A 126 22.85 18.23 13.88
N GLY A 127 22.64 17.71 15.09
CA GLY A 127 22.18 18.55 16.20
C GLY A 127 20.89 19.27 15.82
N ASP A 128 20.87 20.61 15.89
CA ASP A 128 19.70 21.42 15.53
C ASP A 128 19.72 21.95 14.08
N THR A 129 20.80 21.68 13.33
CA THR A 129 20.98 22.16 11.96
C THR A 129 20.38 21.16 10.98
N ALA A 130 19.45 21.61 10.13
CA ALA A 130 18.95 20.85 9.02
C ALA A 130 20.01 20.75 7.91
N LEU A 131 20.37 19.51 7.52
CA LEU A 131 21.35 19.25 6.46
C LEU A 131 20.71 19.18 5.08
N GLY A 132 19.42 18.79 5.02
CA GLY A 132 18.66 18.68 3.78
C GLY A 132 17.47 17.75 3.91
N SER A 133 16.64 17.77 2.87
CA SER A 133 15.44 16.92 2.78
C SER A 133 15.44 16.15 1.47
N GLN A 134 14.87 14.93 1.51
CA GLN A 134 14.62 14.10 0.34
C GLN A 134 13.17 13.64 0.35
N SER A 135 12.55 13.54 -0.83
CA SER A 135 11.17 13.12 -0.98
C SER A 135 11.08 11.83 -1.78
N TYR A 136 10.22 10.93 -1.34
CA TYR A 136 9.99 9.61 -1.92
C TYR A 136 8.51 9.41 -2.17
N SER A 137 8.16 9.03 -3.39
CA SER A 137 6.79 8.62 -3.69
C SER A 137 6.51 7.26 -3.06
N PHE A 138 5.31 7.07 -2.52
CA PHE A 138 4.83 5.76 -2.08
C PHE A 138 3.46 5.45 -2.65
N THR A 139 3.18 4.17 -2.83
CA THR A 139 1.86 3.67 -3.18
C THR A 139 1.27 2.94 -1.99
N ALA A 140 0.00 3.20 -1.66
CA ALA A 140 -0.71 2.46 -0.64
C ALA A 140 -2.01 1.86 -1.20
N SER A 141 -2.30 0.61 -0.82
CA SER A 141 -3.53 -0.09 -1.17
C SER A 141 -4.61 0.10 -0.10
N VAL A 142 -5.85 0.11 -0.53
CA VAL A 142 -7.01 0.08 0.36
C VAL A 142 -7.24 -1.36 0.82
N PRO A 143 -7.33 -1.64 2.13
CA PRO A 143 -7.48 -3.00 2.63
C PRO A 143 -8.88 -3.57 2.38
N ALA A 144 -9.00 -4.90 2.36
CA ALA A 144 -10.28 -5.60 2.23
C ALA A 144 -11.30 -5.25 3.35
N SER A 145 -10.82 -4.80 4.51
CA SER A 145 -11.68 -4.33 5.62
C SER A 145 -12.49 -3.06 5.27
N ALA A 146 -12.09 -2.35 4.23
CA ALA A 146 -12.81 -1.21 3.67
C ALA A 146 -13.91 -1.59 2.66
N ALA A 147 -14.14 -2.90 2.42
CA ALA A 147 -15.25 -3.38 1.62
C ALA A 147 -16.62 -2.87 2.13
N PRO A 148 -17.64 -2.78 1.27
CA PRO A 148 -18.95 -2.27 1.65
C PRO A 148 -19.57 -3.09 2.79
N VAL A 149 -20.41 -2.47 3.61
CA VAL A 149 -21.25 -3.19 4.56
C VAL A 149 -22.52 -3.59 3.84
N ALA A 150 -22.97 -4.84 4.04
CA ALA A 150 -24.18 -5.34 3.38
C ALA A 150 -24.99 -6.26 4.30
N THR A 151 -26.31 -6.25 4.13
CA THR A 151 -27.27 -7.19 4.70
C THR A 151 -28.23 -7.65 3.62
N VAL A 152 -28.78 -8.86 3.75
CA VAL A 152 -29.74 -9.42 2.79
C VAL A 152 -30.97 -9.96 3.50
N ALA A 153 -32.14 -9.63 2.99
CA ALA A 153 -33.41 -10.27 3.33
C ALA A 153 -33.85 -11.13 2.15
N LEU A 154 -34.22 -12.37 2.45
CA LEU A 154 -34.68 -13.35 1.45
C LEU A 154 -36.18 -13.56 1.55
N SER A 155 -36.83 -13.80 0.41
CA SER A 155 -38.24 -14.19 0.31
C SER A 155 -38.46 -15.03 -0.94
N ASP A 156 -39.61 -15.68 -1.03
CA ASP A 156 -40.04 -16.35 -2.25
C ASP A 156 -40.92 -15.40 -3.08
N ALA A 157 -40.44 -15.02 -4.24
CA ALA A 157 -41.21 -14.16 -5.15
C ALA A 157 -42.50 -14.82 -5.69
N ALA A 158 -42.61 -16.14 -5.56
CA ALA A 158 -43.80 -16.89 -5.95
C ALA A 158 -44.77 -17.18 -4.78
N GLY A 159 -44.38 -16.86 -3.52
CA GLY A 159 -45.21 -16.97 -2.32
C GLY A 159 -45.36 -18.36 -1.72
N TYR A 160 -44.74 -19.39 -2.27
CA TYR A 160 -44.83 -20.77 -1.74
C TYR A 160 -44.17 -20.88 -0.39
N ALA A 161 -43.08 -20.19 -0.12
CA ALA A 161 -42.41 -20.24 1.17
C ALA A 161 -43.26 -19.67 2.32
N ASP A 162 -44.11 -18.69 2.06
CA ASP A 162 -45.04 -18.14 3.04
C ASP A 162 -46.17 -19.16 3.38
N THR A 163 -46.54 -19.99 2.39
CA THR A 163 -47.61 -20.99 2.56
C THR A 163 -47.11 -22.29 3.22
N TYR A 164 -45.90 -22.75 2.83
CA TYR A 164 -45.39 -24.07 3.20
C TYR A 164 -44.20 -24.01 4.18
N GLY A 165 -43.75 -22.83 4.59
CA GLY A 165 -42.60 -22.65 5.48
C GLY A 165 -41.25 -22.97 4.83
N ALA A 166 -41.24 -23.29 3.52
CA ALA A 166 -40.03 -23.57 2.75
C ALA A 166 -40.24 -23.30 1.25
N TYR A 167 -39.20 -23.08 0.52
CA TYR A 167 -39.24 -22.96 -0.94
C TYR A 167 -39.66 -24.30 -1.58
N VAL A 168 -40.23 -24.27 -2.78
CA VAL A 168 -40.69 -25.47 -3.51
C VAL A 168 -39.97 -25.58 -4.83
N GLN A 169 -39.34 -26.73 -5.09
CA GLN A 169 -38.62 -27.05 -6.33
C GLN A 169 -39.51 -26.78 -7.56
N THR A 170 -38.95 -26.19 -8.60
CA THR A 170 -39.61 -25.84 -9.89
C THR A 170 -40.77 -24.85 -9.77
N LYS A 171 -41.09 -24.34 -8.58
CA LYS A 171 -42.17 -23.38 -8.32
C LYS A 171 -41.65 -22.08 -7.72
N SER A 172 -40.84 -22.14 -6.70
CA SER A 172 -40.30 -20.99 -5.99
C SER A 172 -39.23 -20.26 -6.78
N ARG A 173 -39.12 -18.96 -6.54
CA ARG A 173 -38.06 -18.05 -7.07
C ARG A 173 -37.45 -17.32 -5.90
N LEU A 174 -36.12 -17.45 -5.73
CA LEU A 174 -35.44 -16.71 -4.68
C LEU A 174 -35.38 -15.23 -5.00
N LYS A 175 -35.97 -14.42 -4.11
CA LYS A 175 -35.86 -12.96 -4.12
C LYS A 175 -34.95 -12.53 -2.97
N ALA A 176 -33.93 -11.76 -3.30
CA ALA A 176 -33.03 -11.13 -2.32
C ALA A 176 -33.21 -9.61 -2.38
N VAL A 177 -33.48 -8.99 -1.23
CA VAL A 177 -33.43 -7.54 -1.03
C VAL A 177 -32.17 -7.24 -0.24
N THR A 178 -31.19 -6.63 -0.87
CA THR A 178 -29.87 -6.35 -0.29
C THR A 178 -29.75 -4.86 0.02
N THR A 179 -29.50 -4.54 1.29
CA THR A 179 -29.15 -3.18 1.72
C THR A 179 -27.65 -3.11 1.91
N ALA A 180 -26.99 -2.11 1.30
CA ALA A 180 -25.57 -1.96 1.40
C ALA A 180 -25.13 -0.49 1.38
N SER A 181 -23.97 -0.22 2.00
CA SER A 181 -23.30 1.08 1.98
C SER A 181 -21.80 0.92 1.79
N GLY A 182 -21.21 1.80 0.99
CA GLY A 182 -19.75 1.89 0.85
C GLY A 182 -19.12 2.48 2.11
N LYS A 183 -17.81 2.25 2.27
CA LYS A 183 -16.98 2.84 3.32
C LYS A 183 -16.00 3.85 2.72
N TYR A 184 -15.53 4.79 3.53
CA TYR A 184 -14.48 5.74 3.14
C TYR A 184 -14.74 6.38 1.77
N GLY A 185 -15.94 6.93 1.58
CA GLY A 185 -16.34 7.63 0.35
C GLY A 185 -16.66 6.75 -0.86
N ALA A 186 -16.42 5.43 -0.82
CA ALA A 186 -16.80 4.53 -1.90
C ALA A 186 -18.32 4.41 -2.03
N THR A 187 -18.80 4.19 -3.25
CA THR A 187 -20.21 3.95 -3.56
C THR A 187 -20.43 2.49 -3.97
N VAL A 188 -21.59 1.93 -3.66
CA VAL A 188 -21.95 0.59 -4.15
C VAL A 188 -22.17 0.62 -5.65
N LYS A 189 -21.57 -0.30 -6.39
CA LYS A 189 -21.62 -0.39 -7.85
C LYS A 189 -22.37 -1.62 -8.35
N GLY A 190 -22.38 -2.72 -7.60
CA GLY A 190 -22.97 -3.94 -8.08
C GLY A 190 -23.51 -4.83 -7.00
N TYR A 191 -24.53 -5.60 -7.35
CA TYR A 191 -25.14 -6.64 -6.55
C TYR A 191 -25.33 -7.87 -7.43
N THR A 192 -24.96 -9.04 -6.92
CA THR A 192 -25.17 -10.32 -7.60
C THR A 192 -25.71 -11.33 -6.60
N LEU A 193 -26.81 -11.98 -6.94
CA LEU A 193 -27.34 -13.16 -6.26
C LEU A 193 -27.05 -14.38 -7.12
N ALA A 194 -26.48 -15.43 -6.51
CA ALA A 194 -26.22 -16.71 -7.16
C ALA A 194 -26.77 -17.86 -6.30
N ILE A 195 -27.44 -18.82 -6.93
CA ILE A 195 -27.97 -20.05 -6.32
C ILE A 195 -28.21 -21.10 -7.40
N SER A 196 -27.77 -22.35 -7.21
CA SER A 196 -28.05 -23.49 -8.11
C SER A 196 -27.78 -23.19 -9.58
N GLY A 197 -26.70 -22.52 -9.90
CA GLY A 197 -26.36 -22.11 -11.27
C GLY A 197 -27.17 -20.92 -11.81
N LEU A 198 -28.18 -20.45 -11.08
CA LEU A 198 -28.94 -19.24 -11.43
C LEU A 198 -28.22 -17.99 -10.87
N THR A 199 -28.30 -16.91 -11.66
CA THR A 199 -27.80 -15.60 -11.24
C THR A 199 -28.84 -14.53 -11.48
N ALA A 200 -28.85 -13.51 -10.59
CA ALA A 200 -29.63 -12.29 -10.75
C ALA A 200 -28.85 -11.10 -10.21
N THR A 201 -29.10 -9.90 -10.70
CA THR A 201 -28.39 -8.67 -10.33
C THR A 201 -29.32 -7.59 -9.84
N GLY A 202 -28.76 -6.63 -9.08
CA GLY A 202 -29.48 -5.50 -8.51
C GLY A 202 -29.73 -5.63 -7.02
N ALA A 203 -30.01 -4.50 -6.35
CA ALA A 203 -30.29 -4.45 -4.93
C ALA A 203 -31.53 -5.30 -4.55
N THR A 204 -32.51 -5.36 -5.45
CA THR A 204 -33.61 -6.32 -5.41
C THR A 204 -33.44 -7.27 -6.57
N ALA A 205 -32.93 -8.47 -6.30
CA ALA A 205 -32.66 -9.49 -7.30
C ALA A 205 -33.63 -10.66 -7.14
N THR A 206 -34.17 -11.17 -8.25
CA THR A 206 -35.05 -12.36 -8.25
C THR A 206 -34.53 -13.36 -9.27
N THR A 207 -34.32 -14.60 -8.86
CA THR A 207 -33.83 -15.67 -9.74
C THR A 207 -34.95 -16.25 -10.63
N GLY A 208 -34.57 -17.12 -11.56
CA GLY A 208 -35.48 -18.08 -12.15
C GLY A 208 -36.03 -19.05 -11.11
N VAL A 209 -36.85 -20.01 -11.54
CA VAL A 209 -37.37 -21.07 -10.66
C VAL A 209 -36.23 -21.96 -10.16
N LEU A 210 -36.28 -22.35 -8.89
CA LEU A 210 -35.24 -23.17 -8.25
C LEU A 210 -35.28 -24.60 -8.81
N PRO A 211 -34.20 -25.08 -9.43
CA PRO A 211 -34.20 -26.41 -10.06
C PRO A 211 -33.94 -27.56 -9.10
N GLU A 212 -33.30 -27.27 -7.94
CA GLU A 212 -32.84 -28.28 -6.97
C GLU A 212 -33.72 -28.29 -5.73
N SER A 213 -33.72 -29.42 -5.00
CA SER A 213 -34.37 -29.60 -3.71
C SER A 213 -33.35 -29.95 -2.62
N GLY A 214 -33.78 -29.86 -1.35
CA GLY A 214 -32.93 -30.08 -0.19
C GLY A 214 -32.36 -28.77 0.38
N THR A 215 -31.19 -28.85 0.98
CA THR A 215 -30.47 -27.66 1.48
C THR A 215 -29.65 -27.06 0.37
N VAL A 216 -30.03 -25.87 -0.08
CA VAL A 216 -29.41 -25.20 -1.24
C VAL A 216 -28.69 -23.94 -0.78
N ALA A 217 -27.40 -23.86 -1.14
CA ALA A 217 -26.56 -22.70 -0.80
C ALA A 217 -26.80 -21.53 -1.75
N TYR A 218 -26.82 -20.32 -1.21
CA TYR A 218 -26.84 -19.07 -1.97
C TYR A 218 -25.63 -18.18 -1.64
N VAL A 219 -25.30 -17.30 -2.57
CA VAL A 219 -24.24 -16.30 -2.41
C VAL A 219 -24.79 -14.96 -2.89
N VAL A 220 -24.68 -13.91 -2.06
CA VAL A 220 -24.89 -12.55 -2.46
C VAL A 220 -23.57 -11.80 -2.40
N THR A 221 -23.17 -11.17 -3.51
CA THR A 221 -21.95 -10.37 -3.61
C THR A 221 -22.33 -8.92 -3.84
N VAL A 222 -21.77 -8.03 -3.03
CA VAL A 222 -21.90 -6.58 -3.17
C VAL A 222 -20.52 -6.00 -3.46
N THR A 223 -20.40 -5.25 -4.55
CA THR A 223 -19.14 -4.65 -4.99
C THR A 223 -19.22 -3.12 -4.94
N ASP A 224 -18.17 -2.46 -4.44
CA ASP A 224 -18.07 -1.01 -4.39
C ASP A 224 -17.32 -0.41 -5.61
N SER A 225 -17.19 0.91 -5.62
CA SER A 225 -16.53 1.68 -6.69
C SER A 225 -15.01 1.45 -6.78
N ARG A 226 -14.37 0.84 -5.76
CA ARG A 226 -12.97 0.41 -5.76
C ARG A 226 -12.79 -1.00 -6.28
N GLY A 227 -13.89 -1.77 -6.47
CA GLY A 227 -13.85 -3.19 -6.78
C GLY A 227 -13.73 -4.08 -5.55
N LEU A 228 -13.79 -3.52 -4.33
CA LEU A 228 -13.84 -4.31 -3.10
C LEU A 228 -15.22 -4.93 -2.95
N ALA A 229 -15.26 -6.20 -2.49
CA ALA A 229 -16.51 -6.94 -2.41
C ALA A 229 -16.78 -7.50 -1.02
N THR A 230 -18.04 -7.45 -0.61
CA THR A 230 -18.57 -8.19 0.53
C THR A 230 -19.40 -9.35 0.04
N VAL A 231 -19.15 -10.53 0.57
CA VAL A 231 -19.82 -11.76 0.19
C VAL A 231 -20.63 -12.30 1.37
N LEU A 232 -21.97 -12.34 1.19
CA LEU A 232 -22.90 -12.93 2.12
C LEU A 232 -23.26 -14.33 1.63
N ARG A 233 -23.19 -15.32 2.52
CA ARG A 233 -23.44 -16.73 2.21
C ARG A 233 -24.46 -17.29 3.17
N GLY A 234 -25.28 -18.22 2.70
CA GLY A 234 -26.22 -18.96 3.52
C GLY A 234 -26.86 -20.09 2.76
N THR A 235 -27.86 -20.72 3.37
CA THR A 235 -28.61 -21.82 2.78
C THR A 235 -30.10 -21.57 2.93
N ILE A 236 -30.90 -22.14 2.02
CA ILE A 236 -32.36 -22.23 2.11
C ILE A 236 -32.77 -23.68 2.00
N THR A 237 -33.95 -24.02 2.55
CA THR A 237 -34.58 -25.34 2.37
C THR A 237 -35.55 -25.28 1.22
N VAL A 238 -35.41 -26.19 0.26
CA VAL A 238 -36.27 -26.32 -0.91
C VAL A 238 -36.93 -27.73 -0.89
N LEU A 239 -38.25 -27.74 -0.77
CA LEU A 239 -39.03 -28.99 -0.79
C LEU A 239 -39.04 -29.59 -2.21
N PRO A 240 -38.93 -30.91 -2.36
CA PRO A 240 -39.08 -31.58 -3.65
C PRO A 240 -40.53 -31.43 -4.14
N TYR A 241 -40.68 -31.25 -5.45
CA TYR A 241 -41.98 -31.18 -6.12
C TYR A 241 -42.14 -32.31 -7.12
N ALA A 242 -43.20 -33.11 -6.92
CA ALA A 242 -43.69 -34.09 -7.91
C ALA A 242 -45.06 -33.62 -8.42
N ALA A 243 -45.26 -33.58 -9.70
CA ALA A 243 -46.56 -33.29 -10.27
C ALA A 243 -47.55 -34.44 -9.92
N PRO A 244 -48.83 -34.11 -9.61
CA PRO A 244 -49.86 -35.18 -9.49
C PRO A 244 -49.89 -35.98 -10.81
N GLY A 245 -49.95 -37.31 -10.67
CA GLY A 245 -50.11 -38.22 -11.79
C GLY A 245 -51.55 -38.21 -12.38
#